data_153e23c618a1ddc34d0b031f0b1fb02b
#
_entry.id   153e23c618a1ddc34d0b031f0b1fb02b
#
_cell.length_a   1.000
_cell.length_b   1.000
_cell.length_c   1.000
_cell.angle_alpha   90.00
_cell.angle_beta   90.00
_cell.angle_gamma   90.00
#
_symmetry.space_group_name_H-M   'P 1'
#
loop_
_entity.id
_entity.type
_entity.pdbx_description
1 polymer ?
#
loop_
_entity_poly.entity_id
_entity_poly.type
_entity_poly.pdbx_seq_one_letter_code
_entity_poly.pdbx_strand_id
1 'polypeptide(L)'
;MSASRFVKCVTVGDGAVGKTCLLISYTSNTFPTDYVPTVFDNFSANVVVNGATVNLGLWDTAGQEDYNRLRPLSYRGADVFILAFSLISKASYENVSKKWIPELKHYAPGVPIILVGSKLDLRDDKQFFIDHPGAVPITTAQGEELRKLIDAPTYIECSSKSQENVKAVFDAAIRVVLQPPKQKKKKSKAQKACSIQ
;
A
#
# COMPACT_ATOMS: atom_id res chain seq x y z
N MET A 1 30.26 3.34 -10.96
CA MET A 1 28.86 2.98 -11.28
C MET A 1 28.17 2.62 -9.98
N SER A 2 27.20 3.42 -9.52
CA SER A 2 26.43 3.09 -8.32
C SER A 2 25.57 1.87 -8.64
N ALA A 3 25.73 0.78 -7.87
CA ALA A 3 24.90 -0.41 -8.03
C ALA A 3 23.42 -0.04 -7.81
N SER A 4 22.55 -0.40 -8.74
CA SER A 4 21.11 -0.17 -8.59
C SER A 4 20.61 -0.97 -7.37
N ARG A 5 19.95 -0.28 -6.43
CA ARG A 5 19.37 -0.93 -5.26
C ARG A 5 18.10 -1.68 -5.68
N PHE A 6 17.99 -2.94 -5.28
CA PHE A 6 16.76 -3.70 -5.44
C PHE A 6 15.81 -3.38 -4.28
N VAL A 7 14.54 -3.13 -4.61
CA VAL A 7 13.45 -2.91 -3.64
C VAL A 7 12.32 -3.86 -3.95
N LYS A 8 11.99 -4.74 -3.00
CA LYS A 8 10.84 -5.62 -3.08
C LYS A 8 9.60 -4.94 -2.54
N CYS A 9 8.63 -4.67 -3.40
CA CYS A 9 7.34 -4.08 -3.07
C CYS A 9 6.23 -5.11 -3.27
N VAL A 10 5.47 -5.40 -2.22
CA VAL A 10 4.36 -6.35 -2.25
C VAL A 10 3.05 -5.60 -2.11
N THR A 11 2.11 -5.84 -3.02
CA THR A 11 0.78 -5.22 -3.02
C THR A 11 -0.25 -6.17 -2.46
N VAL A 12 -0.96 -5.73 -1.41
CA VAL A 12 -1.98 -6.49 -0.69
C VAL A 12 -3.28 -5.71 -0.55
N GLY A 13 -4.34 -6.37 -0.24
CA GLY A 13 -5.69 -5.80 -0.10
C GLY A 13 -6.75 -6.77 -0.60
N ASP A 14 -8.02 -6.46 -0.36
CA ASP A 14 -9.15 -7.31 -0.75
C ASP A 14 -9.18 -7.61 -2.26
N GLY A 15 -9.93 -8.63 -2.64
CA GLY A 15 -10.25 -8.90 -4.03
C GLY A 15 -10.94 -7.70 -4.68
N ALA A 16 -10.72 -7.52 -5.97
CA ALA A 16 -11.35 -6.48 -6.79
C ALA A 16 -11.11 -5.00 -6.38
N VAL A 17 -10.19 -4.71 -5.43
CA VAL A 17 -9.82 -3.32 -5.12
C VAL A 17 -8.95 -2.67 -6.20
N GLY A 18 -8.43 -3.46 -7.16
CA GLY A 18 -7.65 -2.95 -8.30
C GLY A 18 -6.14 -3.01 -8.12
N LYS A 19 -5.60 -3.93 -7.32
CA LYS A 19 -4.16 -4.14 -7.15
C LYS A 19 -3.44 -4.40 -8.47
N THR A 20 -3.90 -5.37 -9.22
CA THR A 20 -3.37 -5.71 -10.55
C THR A 20 -3.46 -4.55 -11.52
N CYS A 21 -4.60 -3.85 -11.55
CA CYS A 21 -4.77 -2.66 -12.38
C CYS A 21 -3.75 -1.57 -12.04
N LEU A 22 -3.47 -1.36 -10.75
CA LEU A 22 -2.49 -0.39 -10.28
C LEU A 22 -1.08 -0.74 -10.79
N LEU A 23 -0.68 -2.00 -10.69
CA LEU A 23 0.63 -2.48 -11.15
C LEU A 23 0.77 -2.39 -12.69
N ILE A 24 -0.24 -2.79 -13.42
CA ILE A 24 -0.26 -2.69 -14.90
C ILE A 24 -0.23 -1.24 -15.34
N SER A 25 -1.04 -0.38 -14.73
CA SER A 25 -1.06 1.05 -15.03
C SER A 25 0.29 1.71 -14.79
N TYR A 26 0.99 1.32 -13.74
CA TYR A 26 2.33 1.84 -13.44
C TYR A 26 3.38 1.35 -14.42
N THR A 27 3.39 0.05 -14.76
CA THR A 27 4.45 -0.56 -15.56
C THR A 27 4.29 -0.34 -17.06
N SER A 28 3.04 -0.23 -17.55
CA SER A 28 2.74 -0.14 -18.98
C SER A 28 2.01 1.13 -19.41
N ASN A 29 1.65 2.02 -18.50
CA ASN A 29 0.81 3.20 -18.74
C ASN A 29 -0.53 2.88 -19.44
N THR A 30 -1.04 1.67 -19.24
CA THR A 30 -2.33 1.22 -19.79
C THR A 30 -3.25 0.78 -18.68
N PHE A 31 -4.56 0.92 -18.91
CA PHE A 31 -5.57 0.35 -18.03
C PHE A 31 -6.09 -0.94 -18.64
N PRO A 32 -6.03 -2.09 -17.93
CA PRO A 32 -6.52 -3.35 -18.47
C PRO A 32 -8.04 -3.30 -18.66
N THR A 33 -8.51 -3.75 -19.83
CA THR A 33 -9.94 -3.79 -20.18
C THR A 33 -10.62 -5.04 -19.66
N ASP A 34 -9.87 -6.12 -19.51
CA ASP A 34 -10.38 -7.41 -19.08
C ASP A 34 -10.01 -7.66 -17.62
N TYR A 35 -10.99 -8.07 -16.83
CA TYR A 35 -10.76 -8.50 -15.46
C TYR A 35 -10.43 -9.98 -15.42
N VAL A 36 -9.19 -10.29 -15.05
CA VAL A 36 -8.75 -11.64 -14.72
C VAL A 36 -8.34 -11.66 -13.24
N PRO A 37 -8.95 -12.53 -12.42
CA PRO A 37 -8.52 -12.67 -11.03
C PRO A 37 -7.04 -13.03 -10.94
N THR A 38 -6.27 -12.29 -10.14
CA THR A 38 -4.86 -12.57 -9.92
C THR A 38 -4.70 -13.70 -8.94
N VAL A 39 -3.83 -14.63 -9.26
CA VAL A 39 -3.34 -15.64 -8.30
C VAL A 39 -2.07 -15.13 -7.65
N PHE A 40 -1.00 -15.00 -8.41
CA PHE A 40 0.24 -14.32 -8.05
C PHE A 40 0.92 -13.87 -9.34
N ASP A 41 1.45 -12.66 -9.36
CA ASP A 41 2.19 -12.15 -10.51
C ASP A 41 3.34 -11.24 -10.05
N ASN A 42 4.38 -11.19 -10.86
CA ASN A 42 5.57 -10.40 -10.59
C ASN A 42 5.87 -9.47 -11.76
N PHE A 43 6.12 -8.22 -11.44
CA PHE A 43 6.54 -7.19 -12.38
C PHE A 43 7.87 -6.59 -11.92
N SER A 44 8.59 -5.96 -12.81
CA SER A 44 9.79 -5.21 -12.47
C SER A 44 9.87 -3.91 -13.25
N ALA A 45 10.40 -2.89 -12.62
CA ALA A 45 10.64 -1.58 -13.23
C ALA A 45 11.96 -0.99 -12.74
N ASN A 46 12.76 -0.43 -13.65
CA ASN A 46 13.91 0.39 -13.29
C ASN A 46 13.49 1.85 -13.26
N VAL A 47 13.61 2.47 -12.11
CA VAL A 47 13.14 3.83 -11.88
C VAL A 47 14.21 4.67 -11.20
N VAL A 48 14.14 5.99 -11.40
CA VAL A 48 15.00 6.95 -10.72
C VAL A 48 14.16 7.76 -9.74
N VAL A 49 14.50 7.66 -8.46
CA VAL A 49 13.85 8.43 -7.38
C VAL A 49 14.92 9.18 -6.61
N ASN A 50 14.79 10.51 -6.51
CA ASN A 50 15.76 11.39 -5.85
C ASN A 50 17.22 11.19 -6.35
N GLY A 51 17.40 10.96 -7.65
CA GLY A 51 18.71 10.72 -8.27
C GLY A 51 19.31 9.32 -8.06
N ALA A 52 18.62 8.44 -7.33
CA ALA A 52 19.04 7.06 -7.15
C ALA A 52 18.31 6.13 -8.13
N THR A 53 19.07 5.29 -8.83
CA THR A 53 18.48 4.23 -9.68
C THR A 53 18.07 3.05 -8.81
N VAL A 54 16.81 2.65 -8.91
CA VAL A 54 16.21 1.56 -8.14
C VAL A 54 15.65 0.52 -9.11
N ASN A 55 15.98 -0.75 -8.88
CA ASN A 55 15.29 -1.86 -9.49
C ASN A 55 14.11 -2.23 -8.57
N LEU A 56 12.90 -1.87 -8.98
CA LEU A 56 11.68 -2.09 -8.23
C LEU A 56 11.07 -3.43 -8.63
N GLY A 57 11.11 -4.41 -7.75
CA GLY A 57 10.39 -5.66 -7.90
C GLY A 57 8.99 -5.53 -7.31
N LEU A 58 7.97 -5.81 -8.11
CA LEU A 58 6.56 -5.67 -7.77
C LEU A 58 5.91 -7.05 -7.69
N TRP A 59 5.39 -7.39 -6.51
CA TRP A 59 4.65 -8.63 -6.27
C TRP A 59 3.17 -8.33 -6.15
N ASP A 60 2.37 -8.83 -7.10
CA ASP A 60 0.92 -8.83 -7.00
C ASP A 60 0.46 -10.04 -6.18
N THR A 61 -0.56 -9.87 -5.35
CA THR A 61 -1.10 -10.94 -4.51
C THR A 61 -2.61 -11.08 -4.69
N ALA A 62 -3.10 -12.31 -4.53
CA ALA A 62 -4.53 -12.57 -4.49
C ALA A 62 -5.15 -12.06 -3.18
N GLY A 63 -6.19 -11.25 -3.28
CA GLY A 63 -6.93 -10.75 -2.12
C GLY A 63 -7.97 -11.74 -1.58
N GLN A 64 -8.27 -12.79 -2.35
CA GLN A 64 -9.26 -13.81 -2.01
C GLN A 64 -8.81 -14.67 -0.83
N GLU A 65 -9.78 -15.18 -0.06
CA GLU A 65 -9.51 -15.97 1.15
C GLU A 65 -8.89 -17.34 0.87
N ASP A 66 -9.18 -17.90 -0.29
CA ASP A 66 -8.62 -19.19 -0.74
C ASP A 66 -7.09 -19.22 -0.73
N TYR A 67 -6.47 -18.05 -0.88
CA TYR A 67 -5.01 -17.91 -0.93
C TYR A 67 -4.37 -17.48 0.41
N ASN A 68 -5.10 -17.45 1.51
CA ASN A 68 -4.59 -16.99 2.82
C ASN A 68 -3.34 -17.75 3.28
N ARG A 69 -3.21 -19.02 2.92
CA ARG A 69 -2.04 -19.85 3.29
C ARG A 69 -0.81 -19.60 2.40
N LEU A 70 -1.03 -19.25 1.13
CA LEU A 70 0.03 -19.07 0.14
C LEU A 70 0.52 -17.62 0.07
N ARG A 71 -0.37 -16.66 0.29
CA ARG A 71 -0.04 -15.23 0.21
C ARG A 71 1.15 -14.80 1.07
N PRO A 72 1.30 -15.28 2.34
CA PRO A 72 2.44 -14.91 3.17
C PRO A 72 3.80 -15.33 2.62
N LEU A 73 3.86 -16.30 1.72
CA LEU A 73 5.10 -16.68 1.04
C LEU A 73 5.67 -15.53 0.21
N SER A 74 4.81 -14.66 -0.32
CA SER A 74 5.21 -13.46 -1.06
C SER A 74 5.79 -12.37 -0.15
N TYR A 75 5.51 -12.40 1.15
CA TYR A 75 5.93 -11.36 2.10
C TYR A 75 7.40 -11.47 2.49
N ARG A 76 8.00 -12.64 2.32
CA ARG A 76 9.39 -12.87 2.72
C ARG A 76 10.33 -11.92 1.97
N GLY A 77 11.14 -11.18 2.73
CA GLY A 77 12.08 -10.22 2.17
C GLY A 77 11.44 -8.97 1.56
N ALA A 78 10.18 -8.68 1.84
CA ALA A 78 9.55 -7.44 1.42
C ALA A 78 10.21 -6.24 2.10
N ASP A 79 10.53 -5.20 1.32
CA ASP A 79 11.06 -3.93 1.82
C ASP A 79 9.93 -2.94 2.12
N VAL A 80 8.80 -3.07 1.45
CA VAL A 80 7.63 -2.22 1.61
C VAL A 80 6.36 -2.93 1.16
N PHE A 81 5.24 -2.63 1.80
CA PHE A 81 3.91 -3.03 1.37
C PHE A 81 3.13 -1.84 0.81
N ILE A 82 2.40 -2.08 -0.27
CA ILE A 82 1.27 -1.27 -0.69
C ILE A 82 0.00 -1.98 -0.21
N LEU A 83 -0.72 -1.38 0.72
CA LEU A 83 -1.99 -1.88 1.23
C LEU A 83 -3.13 -1.07 0.62
N ALA A 84 -3.84 -1.70 -0.31
CA ALA A 84 -4.88 -1.06 -1.10
C ALA A 84 -6.29 -1.41 -0.60
N PHE A 85 -7.15 -0.41 -0.53
CA PHE A 85 -8.59 -0.53 -0.41
C PHE A 85 -9.28 0.30 -1.50
N SER A 86 -10.53 0.02 -1.78
CA SER A 86 -11.30 0.78 -2.77
C SER A 86 -12.08 1.92 -2.11
N LEU A 87 -11.96 3.15 -2.65
CA LEU A 87 -12.67 4.34 -2.17
C LEU A 87 -14.21 4.26 -2.32
N ILE A 88 -14.70 3.23 -2.99
CA ILE A 88 -16.13 2.94 -3.17
C ILE A 88 -16.59 1.67 -2.44
N SER A 89 -15.74 1.10 -1.57
CA SER A 89 -16.03 -0.14 -0.85
C SER A 89 -15.71 0.00 0.63
N LYS A 90 -16.75 0.22 1.43
CA LYS A 90 -16.63 0.28 2.90
C LYS A 90 -16.04 -1.01 3.48
N ALA A 91 -16.42 -2.17 2.93
CA ALA A 91 -15.90 -3.46 3.39
C ALA A 91 -14.38 -3.55 3.22
N SER A 92 -13.83 -3.17 2.07
CA SER A 92 -12.38 -3.16 1.84
C SER A 92 -11.64 -2.16 2.72
N TYR A 93 -12.24 -1.01 3.02
CA TYR A 93 -11.73 -0.02 3.97
C TYR A 93 -11.65 -0.59 5.40
N GLU A 94 -12.70 -1.22 5.87
CA GLU A 94 -12.73 -1.84 7.21
C GLU A 94 -11.75 -3.01 7.33
N ASN A 95 -11.58 -3.80 6.27
CA ASN A 95 -10.67 -4.93 6.24
C ASN A 95 -9.20 -4.53 6.35
N VAL A 96 -8.84 -3.29 6.05
CA VAL A 96 -7.48 -2.79 6.29
C VAL A 96 -7.06 -3.03 7.73
N SER A 97 -7.85 -2.57 8.69
CA SER A 97 -7.53 -2.73 10.12
C SER A 97 -7.93 -4.09 10.69
N LYS A 98 -9.01 -4.70 10.19
CA LYS A 98 -9.55 -5.96 10.74
C LYS A 98 -8.80 -7.20 10.25
N LYS A 99 -8.34 -7.20 9.00
CA LYS A 99 -7.74 -8.36 8.33
C LYS A 99 -6.27 -8.13 7.97
N TRP A 100 -5.99 -7.08 7.20
CA TRP A 100 -4.68 -6.91 6.56
C TRP A 100 -3.58 -6.51 7.52
N ILE A 101 -3.83 -5.56 8.40
CA ILE A 101 -2.83 -5.13 9.38
C ILE A 101 -2.44 -6.25 10.34
N PRO A 102 -3.36 -7.03 10.92
CA PRO A 102 -3.01 -8.21 11.71
C PRO A 102 -2.14 -9.22 10.93
N GLU A 103 -2.49 -9.50 9.67
CA GLU A 103 -1.74 -10.43 8.82
C GLU A 103 -0.31 -9.91 8.57
N LEU A 104 -0.16 -8.65 8.13
CA LEU A 104 1.15 -8.06 7.84
C LEU A 104 2.03 -7.95 9.09
N LYS A 105 1.46 -7.58 10.23
CA LYS A 105 2.21 -7.53 11.50
C LYS A 105 2.67 -8.90 11.98
N HIS A 106 1.91 -9.94 11.67
CA HIS A 106 2.26 -11.31 12.04
C HIS A 106 3.40 -11.86 11.17
N TYR A 107 3.29 -11.73 9.84
CA TYR A 107 4.23 -12.35 8.91
C TYR A 107 5.42 -11.47 8.51
N ALA A 108 5.29 -10.15 8.60
CA ALA A 108 6.31 -9.19 8.19
C ALA A 108 6.35 -7.99 9.15
N PRO A 109 6.65 -8.19 10.43
CA PRO A 109 6.68 -7.12 11.42
C PRO A 109 7.76 -6.07 11.05
N GLY A 110 7.44 -4.81 11.26
CA GLY A 110 8.39 -3.70 11.07
C GLY A 110 8.59 -3.24 9.62
N VAL A 111 8.00 -3.90 8.63
CA VAL A 111 8.04 -3.44 7.23
C VAL A 111 7.07 -2.27 7.05
N PRO A 112 7.50 -1.15 6.44
CA PRO A 112 6.64 0.00 6.21
C PRO A 112 5.50 -0.32 5.25
N ILE A 113 4.35 0.34 5.48
CA ILE A 113 3.12 0.16 4.71
C ILE A 113 2.71 1.50 4.12
N ILE A 114 2.53 1.56 2.80
CA ILE A 114 1.89 2.69 2.12
C ILE A 114 0.40 2.35 1.98
N LEU A 115 -0.46 3.16 2.60
CA LEU A 115 -1.91 3.00 2.48
C LEU A 115 -2.40 3.66 1.20
N VAL A 116 -3.18 2.94 0.41
CA VAL A 116 -3.67 3.41 -0.88
C VAL A 116 -5.19 3.26 -0.99
N GLY A 117 -5.87 4.38 -1.26
CA GLY A 117 -7.27 4.40 -1.68
C GLY A 117 -7.35 4.37 -3.21
N SER A 118 -7.86 3.30 -3.77
CA SER A 118 -7.97 3.09 -5.21
C SER A 118 -9.34 3.51 -5.75
N LYS A 119 -9.46 3.57 -7.09
CA LYS A 119 -10.70 3.91 -7.81
C LYS A 119 -11.21 5.33 -7.49
N LEU A 120 -10.28 6.27 -7.38
CA LEU A 120 -10.57 7.68 -7.10
C LEU A 120 -11.54 8.28 -8.13
N ASP A 121 -11.43 7.87 -9.40
CA ASP A 121 -12.30 8.26 -10.50
C ASP A 121 -13.78 7.93 -10.26
N LEU A 122 -14.08 6.91 -9.45
CA LEU A 122 -15.45 6.49 -9.15
C LEU A 122 -16.05 7.17 -7.91
N ARG A 123 -15.23 7.75 -7.03
CA ARG A 123 -15.72 8.35 -5.77
C ARG A 123 -16.73 9.46 -5.98
N ASP A 124 -16.54 10.27 -7.00
CA ASP A 124 -17.40 11.42 -7.33
C ASP A 124 -18.29 11.16 -8.54
N ASP A 125 -18.30 9.95 -9.08
CA ASP A 125 -19.13 9.54 -10.20
C ASP A 125 -20.57 9.26 -9.77
N LYS A 126 -21.46 10.21 -10.03
CA LYS A 126 -22.88 10.11 -9.67
C LYS A 126 -23.58 8.92 -10.35
N GLN A 127 -23.22 8.64 -11.61
CA GLN A 127 -23.84 7.54 -12.35
C GLN A 127 -23.44 6.19 -11.73
N PHE A 128 -22.18 6.06 -11.29
CA PHE A 128 -21.72 4.86 -10.58
C PHE A 128 -22.57 4.56 -9.36
N PHE A 129 -22.90 5.57 -8.53
CA PHE A 129 -23.69 5.35 -7.30
C PHE A 129 -25.18 5.10 -7.58
N ILE A 130 -25.71 5.60 -8.71
CA ILE A 130 -27.07 5.24 -9.15
C ILE A 130 -27.12 3.77 -9.54
N ASP A 131 -26.11 3.28 -10.27
CA ASP A 131 -26.03 1.90 -10.73
C ASP A 131 -25.64 0.92 -9.60
N HIS A 132 -25.01 1.42 -8.55
CA HIS A 132 -24.51 0.65 -7.41
C HIS A 132 -24.99 1.25 -6.06
N PRO A 133 -26.28 1.15 -5.73
CA PRO A 133 -26.87 1.83 -4.56
C PRO A 133 -26.31 1.36 -3.21
N GLY A 134 -25.63 0.21 -3.18
CA GLY A 134 -24.93 -0.31 -1.98
C GLY A 134 -23.51 0.20 -1.80
N ALA A 135 -22.95 0.92 -2.78
CA ALA A 135 -21.62 1.49 -2.68
C ALA A 135 -21.62 2.72 -1.76
N VAL A 136 -20.60 2.81 -0.90
CA VAL A 136 -20.43 3.95 0.02
C VAL A 136 -19.07 4.57 -0.23
N PRO A 137 -19.02 5.86 -0.61
CA PRO A 137 -17.74 6.54 -0.84
C PRO A 137 -16.99 6.74 0.47
N ILE A 138 -15.68 6.50 0.44
CA ILE A 138 -14.76 6.79 1.53
C ILE A 138 -14.13 8.15 1.29
N THR A 139 -14.23 9.03 2.28
CA THR A 139 -13.65 10.38 2.18
C THR A 139 -12.15 10.37 2.42
N THR A 140 -11.46 11.40 1.95
CA THR A 140 -10.03 11.61 2.22
C THR A 140 -9.74 11.67 3.72
N ALA A 141 -10.62 12.32 4.51
CA ALA A 141 -10.49 12.39 5.96
C ALA A 141 -10.52 11.01 6.61
N GLN A 142 -11.43 10.12 6.18
CA GLN A 142 -11.49 8.74 6.67
C GLN A 142 -10.22 7.96 6.31
N GLY A 143 -9.68 8.15 5.11
CA GLY A 143 -8.42 7.54 4.71
C GLY A 143 -7.25 8.00 5.58
N GLU A 144 -7.17 9.30 5.89
CA GLU A 144 -6.15 9.85 6.78
C GLU A 144 -6.29 9.38 8.24
N GLU A 145 -7.52 9.23 8.74
CA GLU A 145 -7.76 8.62 10.06
C GLU A 145 -7.28 7.18 10.10
N LEU A 146 -7.59 6.39 9.06
CA LEU A 146 -7.13 5.02 8.94
C LEU A 146 -5.60 4.94 8.89
N ARG A 147 -4.95 5.83 8.11
CA ARG A 147 -3.49 5.92 8.05
C ARG A 147 -2.87 6.11 9.43
N LYS A 148 -3.42 7.02 10.22
CA LYS A 148 -2.95 7.27 11.59
C LYS A 148 -3.18 6.06 12.50
N LEU A 149 -4.34 5.43 12.40
CA LEU A 149 -4.71 4.25 13.19
C LEU A 149 -3.75 3.07 12.97
N ILE A 150 -3.32 2.86 11.74
CA ILE A 150 -2.41 1.76 11.38
C ILE A 150 -0.93 2.12 11.45
N ASP A 151 -0.61 3.38 11.78
CA ASP A 151 0.74 3.94 11.82
C ASP A 151 1.47 3.86 10.46
N ALA A 152 0.73 4.08 9.37
CA ALA A 152 1.32 4.15 8.04
C ALA A 152 1.99 5.52 7.82
N PRO A 153 3.19 5.57 7.22
CA PRO A 153 3.89 6.82 6.97
C PRO A 153 3.18 7.71 5.94
N THR A 154 2.41 7.11 5.02
CA THR A 154 1.80 7.81 3.90
C THR A 154 0.47 7.18 3.51
N TYR A 155 -0.47 8.05 3.12
CA TYR A 155 -1.73 7.69 2.48
C TYR A 155 -1.83 8.42 1.14
N ILE A 156 -2.20 7.71 0.08
CA ILE A 156 -2.37 8.26 -1.27
C ILE A 156 -3.64 7.71 -1.88
N GLU A 157 -4.44 8.60 -2.47
CA GLU A 157 -5.60 8.24 -3.27
C GLU A 157 -5.20 8.23 -4.75
N CYS A 158 -5.62 7.22 -5.49
CA CYS A 158 -5.24 7.07 -6.90
C CYS A 158 -6.33 6.46 -7.76
N SER A 159 -6.21 6.67 -9.06
CA SER A 159 -6.99 6.01 -10.09
C SER A 159 -6.09 5.39 -11.13
N SER A 160 -6.15 4.07 -11.25
CA SER A 160 -5.45 3.35 -12.33
C SER A 160 -6.06 3.66 -13.70
N LYS A 161 -7.35 3.96 -13.75
CA LYS A 161 -8.07 4.27 -14.99
C LYS A 161 -7.66 5.62 -15.58
N SER A 162 -7.59 6.66 -14.76
CA SER A 162 -7.18 8.01 -15.19
C SER A 162 -5.68 8.26 -15.07
N GLN A 163 -4.90 7.31 -14.54
CA GLN A 163 -3.47 7.44 -14.22
C GLN A 163 -3.17 8.41 -13.07
N GLU A 164 -4.19 8.94 -12.41
CA GLU A 164 -4.03 9.90 -11.34
C GLU A 164 -3.32 9.29 -10.14
N ASN A 165 -2.23 9.92 -9.70
CA ASN A 165 -1.40 9.54 -8.55
C ASN A 165 -0.79 8.12 -8.60
N VAL A 166 -0.88 7.39 -9.71
CA VAL A 166 -0.29 6.05 -9.84
C VAL A 166 1.21 6.09 -9.58
N LYS A 167 1.93 6.99 -10.25
CA LYS A 167 3.37 7.16 -10.04
C LYS A 167 3.70 7.56 -8.60
N ALA A 168 2.90 8.42 -8.00
CA ALA A 168 3.11 8.91 -6.63
C ALA A 168 3.08 7.78 -5.59
N VAL A 169 2.24 6.76 -5.79
CA VAL A 169 2.18 5.57 -4.92
C VAL A 169 3.52 4.85 -4.87
N PHE A 170 4.10 4.55 -6.02
CA PHE A 170 5.36 3.80 -6.09
C PHE A 170 6.57 4.66 -5.72
N ASP A 171 6.57 5.94 -6.06
CA ASP A 171 7.58 6.89 -5.59
C ASP A 171 7.60 6.97 -4.05
N ALA A 172 6.44 6.99 -3.41
CA ALA A 172 6.33 6.98 -1.95
C ALA A 172 6.84 5.67 -1.34
N ALA A 173 6.53 4.53 -1.96
CA ALA A 173 7.03 3.22 -1.54
C ALA A 173 8.57 3.16 -1.60
N ILE A 174 9.17 3.65 -2.68
CA ILE A 174 10.63 3.69 -2.82
C ILE A 174 11.25 4.65 -1.81
N ARG A 175 10.69 5.85 -1.65
CA ARG A 175 11.22 6.86 -0.71
C ARG A 175 11.27 6.35 0.72
N VAL A 176 10.24 5.65 1.20
CA VAL A 176 10.21 5.14 2.57
C VAL A 176 11.29 4.08 2.82
N VAL A 177 11.65 3.31 1.80
CA VAL A 177 12.74 2.32 1.85
C VAL A 177 14.12 2.97 1.80
N LEU A 178 14.26 4.04 1.01
CA LEU A 178 15.53 4.76 0.85
C LEU A 178 15.85 5.71 2.01
N GLN A 179 14.83 6.12 2.80
CA GLN A 179 15.04 6.96 3.96
C GLN A 179 15.77 6.18 5.07
N PRO A 180 16.76 6.80 5.75
CA PRO A 180 17.35 6.17 6.92
C PRO A 180 16.29 5.98 8.01
N PRO A 181 16.36 4.87 8.78
CA PRO A 181 15.40 4.62 9.85
C PRO A 181 15.41 5.80 10.84
N LYS A 182 14.22 6.35 11.13
CA LYS A 182 14.07 7.39 12.15
C LYS A 182 14.59 6.83 13.46
N GLN A 183 15.68 7.39 13.99
CA GLN A 183 16.16 7.05 15.32
C GLN A 183 15.04 7.35 16.33
N LYS A 184 14.50 6.31 16.96
CA LYS A 184 13.63 6.46 18.12
C LYS A 184 14.45 7.18 19.19
N LYS A 185 14.18 8.46 19.45
CA LYS A 185 14.75 9.16 20.61
C LYS A 185 14.41 8.33 21.85
N LYS A 186 15.39 7.65 22.43
CA LYS A 186 15.26 7.07 23.76
C LYS A 186 14.95 8.23 24.70
N LYS A 187 13.74 8.26 25.25
CA LYS A 187 13.45 9.13 26.41
C LYS A 187 14.40 8.70 27.52
N SER A 188 15.42 9.51 27.81
CA SER A 188 16.26 9.34 28.97
C SER A 188 15.36 9.48 30.20
N LYS A 189 15.19 8.40 30.97
CA LYS A 189 14.66 8.47 32.32
C LYS A 189 15.66 9.31 33.12
N ALA A 190 15.29 10.54 33.44
CA ALA A 190 15.99 11.31 34.43
C ALA A 190 15.91 10.54 35.75
N GLN A 191 17.03 10.03 36.23
CA GLN A 191 17.18 9.53 37.58
C GLN A 191 16.98 10.69 38.53
N LYS A 192 15.86 10.69 39.26
CA LYS A 192 15.74 11.53 40.48
C LYS A 192 16.69 10.94 41.49
N ALA A 193 17.78 11.64 41.73
CA ALA A 193 18.61 11.42 42.91
C ALA A 193 17.81 11.83 44.15
N CYS A 194 17.49 10.86 45.00
CA CYS A 194 17.09 11.13 46.38
C CYS A 194 18.33 11.48 47.17
N SER A 195 18.47 12.75 47.59
CA SER A 195 19.38 13.12 48.70
C SER A 195 18.61 13.02 50.00
N ILE A 196 19.10 12.14 50.86
CA ILE A 196 18.70 12.03 52.27
C ILE A 196 19.58 13.00 53.06
N GLN A 197 18.94 13.85 53.78
CA GLN A 197 19.45 14.43 55.03
C GLN A 197 18.34 14.41 56.04
#